data_a5315d002897c008c3571c7737ebc69e
#
_entry.id   a5315d002897c008c3571c7737ebc69e
#
_cell.length_a   1.000
_cell.length_b   1.000
_cell.length_c   1.000
_cell.angle_alpha   90.00
_cell.angle_beta   90.00
_cell.angle_gamma   90.00
#
_symmetry.space_group_name_H-M   'P 1'
#
loop_
_entity.id
_entity.type
_entity.pdbx_description
1 polymer ?
#
loop_
_entity_poly.entity_id
_entity_poly.type
_entity_poly.pdbx_seq_one_letter_code
_entity_poly.pdbx_strand_id
1 'polypeptide(L)'
;MTATTAPPLTTAARRDVPWLAAGATFLAMLDATVANLAVPDLHADFPDASLSGLTWIVTLYAVLFAALLAPAGRLADLVGRRSLYLWGTGLFTLASLACAAAPNVPVLLATRGVQGAAAAAMIPASLALLLHDTPVARRAGAIGLWSAAGAFAAAVGPGLGGVLVDRFGWRALFVINVPFGLVMLLGGLRLPRTAGTAGRLPDLAGTVLLGAGVAGIALGVTQAGDWSWTDARTLALLLGGAVLAALALWRSARHPVPALEIGMWRARGFALANAASFLYGTALYSWLLLGVLYLTGEWHYSILKAGLASTPGAFTATAAAVTMGRLTGRIGVRPAVSGGALIMVVAGIWAVAGLPAEPHFLTFWLPLGLLAGTGMGMVTTGTASAAALSAGPQRFAGATGLNTTARQLGGALGIAALAAMLPDRAVHGDYTAVYLFCTLAAAGAGLAGAFLTVRPSTS
;
A
#
# COMPACT_ATOMS: atom_id res chain seq x y z
N MET A 1 55.48 0.02 7.44
CA MET A 1 54.15 0.46 6.97
C MET A 1 53.49 -0.67 6.23
N THR A 2 52.77 -1.50 6.94
CA THR A 2 52.01 -2.63 6.34
C THR A 2 50.61 -2.14 6.02
N ALA A 3 50.32 -2.02 4.75
CA ALA A 3 48.98 -1.71 4.25
C ALA A 3 48.06 -2.90 4.58
N THR A 4 47.16 -2.73 5.51
CA THR A 4 46.09 -3.67 5.82
C THR A 4 45.07 -3.56 4.68
N THR A 5 45.15 -4.46 3.70
CA THR A 5 44.13 -4.60 2.66
C THR A 5 42.85 -5.10 3.32
N ALA A 6 41.84 -4.22 3.36
CA ALA A 6 40.49 -4.62 3.74
C ALA A 6 40.03 -5.79 2.84
N PRO A 7 39.42 -6.85 3.43
CA PRO A 7 38.96 -7.97 2.62
C PRO A 7 37.88 -7.48 1.62
N PRO A 8 37.89 -8.00 0.37
CA PRO A 8 36.91 -7.64 -0.62
C PRO A 8 35.51 -8.02 -0.11
N LEU A 9 34.59 -7.04 -0.11
CA LEU A 9 33.18 -7.26 0.17
C LEU A 9 32.57 -8.15 -0.92
N THR A 10 32.75 -9.46 -0.80
CA THR A 10 31.97 -10.44 -1.58
C THR A 10 30.58 -10.49 -1.01
N THR A 11 29.75 -9.50 -1.36
CA THR A 11 28.31 -9.58 -1.21
C THR A 11 27.78 -10.49 -2.30
N ALA A 12 27.95 -11.80 -2.14
CA ALA A 12 27.08 -12.75 -2.83
C ALA A 12 25.65 -12.37 -2.43
N ALA A 13 24.86 -11.83 -3.37
CA ALA A 13 23.47 -11.47 -3.15
C ALA A 13 22.77 -12.66 -2.50
N ARG A 14 22.32 -12.52 -1.24
CA ARG A 14 21.69 -13.63 -0.52
C ARG A 14 20.37 -13.93 -1.19
N ARG A 15 20.20 -15.16 -1.64
CA ARG A 15 19.01 -15.62 -2.39
C ARG A 15 17.72 -15.49 -1.59
N ASP A 16 17.81 -15.39 -0.26
CA ASP A 16 16.65 -15.39 0.64
C ASP A 16 16.00 -14.01 0.80
N VAL A 17 16.75 -12.90 0.72
CA VAL A 17 16.25 -11.54 0.95
C VAL A 17 15.09 -11.16 0.02
N PRO A 18 15.13 -11.43 -1.29
CA PRO A 18 14.02 -11.13 -2.18
C PRO A 18 12.72 -11.83 -1.81
N TRP A 19 12.80 -13.09 -1.38
CA TRP A 19 11.62 -13.86 -0.96
C TRP A 19 11.05 -13.39 0.36
N LEU A 20 11.91 -13.04 1.33
CA LEU A 20 11.50 -12.49 2.62
C LEU A 20 10.83 -11.12 2.46
N ALA A 21 11.37 -10.26 1.61
CA ALA A 21 10.79 -8.94 1.35
C ALA A 21 9.46 -9.05 0.58
N ALA A 22 9.41 -9.90 -0.45
CA ALA A 22 8.19 -10.19 -1.20
C ALA A 22 7.11 -10.83 -0.32
N GLY A 23 7.50 -11.78 0.55
CA GLY A 23 6.61 -12.44 1.49
C GLY A 23 6.00 -11.47 2.52
N ALA A 24 6.77 -10.51 3.01
CA ALA A 24 6.26 -9.48 3.92
C ALA A 24 5.16 -8.63 3.26
N THR A 25 5.38 -8.22 2.01
CA THR A 25 4.39 -7.44 1.26
C THR A 25 3.16 -8.28 0.92
N PHE A 26 3.39 -9.53 0.48
CA PHE A 26 2.30 -10.48 0.23
C PHE A 26 1.42 -10.65 1.47
N LEU A 27 2.02 -10.91 2.63
CA LEU A 27 1.31 -11.14 3.88
C LEU A 27 0.47 -9.93 4.31
N ALA A 28 1.05 -8.73 4.30
CA ALA A 28 0.34 -7.51 4.68
C ALA A 28 -0.79 -7.14 3.71
N MET A 29 -0.60 -7.37 2.40
CA MET A 29 -1.63 -7.08 1.40
C MET A 29 -2.73 -8.15 1.37
N LEU A 30 -2.38 -9.42 1.60
CA LEU A 30 -3.35 -10.49 1.74
C LEU A 30 -4.29 -10.20 2.92
N ASP A 31 -3.72 -9.93 4.10
CA ASP A 31 -4.49 -9.63 5.31
C ASP A 31 -5.43 -8.42 5.11
N ALA A 32 -4.93 -7.36 4.48
CA ALA A 32 -5.72 -6.17 4.18
C ALA A 32 -6.93 -6.45 3.26
N THR A 33 -6.80 -7.43 2.35
CA THR A 33 -7.87 -7.75 1.38
C THR A 33 -8.86 -8.78 1.92
N VAL A 34 -8.38 -9.81 2.64
CA VAL A 34 -9.26 -10.87 3.15
C VAL A 34 -10.13 -10.43 4.32
N ALA A 35 -9.68 -9.45 5.12
CA ALA A 35 -10.40 -9.00 6.31
C ALA A 35 -11.81 -8.44 6.02
N ASN A 36 -12.04 -7.88 4.82
CA ASN A 36 -13.36 -7.42 4.41
C ASN A 36 -14.40 -8.55 4.35
N LEU A 37 -13.97 -9.78 4.07
CA LEU A 37 -14.84 -10.94 3.95
C LEU A 37 -15.29 -11.50 5.30
N ALA A 38 -14.65 -11.06 6.39
CA ALA A 38 -15.02 -11.47 7.74
C ALA A 38 -16.31 -10.81 8.24
N VAL A 39 -16.70 -9.65 7.69
CA VAL A 39 -17.76 -8.81 8.25
C VAL A 39 -19.11 -9.53 8.40
N PRO A 40 -19.63 -10.30 7.41
CA PRO A 40 -20.88 -11.04 7.57
C PRO A 40 -20.84 -12.09 8.69
N ASP A 41 -19.77 -12.90 8.75
CA ASP A 41 -19.59 -13.91 9.78
C ASP A 41 -19.40 -13.32 11.18
N LEU A 42 -18.69 -12.18 11.26
CA LEU A 42 -18.51 -11.44 12.50
C LEU A 42 -19.85 -10.93 13.03
N HIS A 43 -20.76 -10.51 12.15
CA HIS A 43 -22.09 -10.08 12.57
C HIS A 43 -22.93 -11.24 13.09
N ALA A 44 -22.74 -12.45 12.54
CA ALA A 44 -23.36 -13.67 13.06
C ALA A 44 -22.80 -14.09 14.43
N ASP A 45 -21.47 -13.99 14.66
CA ASP A 45 -20.81 -14.34 15.92
C ASP A 45 -21.01 -13.26 17.01
N PHE A 46 -21.19 -11.99 16.64
CA PHE A 46 -21.36 -10.84 17.53
C PHE A 46 -22.62 -10.04 17.16
N PRO A 47 -23.83 -10.60 17.38
CA PRO A 47 -25.09 -10.00 16.94
C PRO A 47 -25.41 -8.66 17.63
N ASP A 48 -24.85 -8.40 18.81
CA ASP A 48 -25.01 -7.14 19.54
C ASP A 48 -24.14 -5.99 18.97
N ALA A 49 -23.19 -6.32 18.08
CA ALA A 49 -22.33 -5.33 17.46
C ALA A 49 -23.00 -4.68 16.24
N SER A 50 -22.99 -3.34 16.18
CA SER A 50 -23.47 -2.63 14.99
C SER A 50 -22.59 -2.96 13.77
N LEU A 51 -23.19 -2.96 12.58
CA LEU A 51 -22.45 -3.17 11.32
C LEU A 51 -21.33 -2.14 11.16
N SER A 52 -21.60 -0.88 11.51
CA SER A 52 -20.57 0.19 11.54
C SER A 52 -19.43 -0.14 12.51
N GLY A 53 -19.72 -0.70 13.70
CA GLY A 53 -18.71 -1.15 14.65
C GLY A 53 -17.82 -2.27 14.09
N LEU A 54 -18.38 -3.19 13.30
CA LEU A 54 -17.64 -4.28 12.67
C LEU A 54 -16.76 -3.80 11.51
N THR A 55 -17.19 -2.80 10.74
CA THR A 55 -16.37 -2.23 9.66
C THR A 55 -15.10 -1.54 10.18
N TRP A 56 -15.10 -1.10 11.44
CA TRP A 56 -13.90 -0.57 12.10
C TRP A 56 -12.75 -1.59 12.20
N ILE A 57 -13.04 -2.88 12.16
CA ILE A 57 -12.02 -3.95 12.15
C ILE A 57 -11.10 -3.82 10.93
N VAL A 58 -11.66 -3.43 9.80
CA VAL A 58 -10.89 -3.17 8.57
C VAL A 58 -10.29 -1.77 8.58
N THR A 59 -11.10 -0.78 8.96
CA THR A 59 -10.74 0.64 8.93
C THR A 59 -9.57 0.95 9.86
N LEU A 60 -9.58 0.44 11.10
CA LEU A 60 -8.53 0.73 12.09
C LEU A 60 -7.16 0.19 11.67
N TYR A 61 -7.13 -1.02 11.08
CA TYR A 61 -5.91 -1.55 10.46
C TYR A 61 -5.40 -0.59 9.37
N ALA A 62 -6.25 -0.22 8.43
CA ALA A 62 -5.86 0.62 7.28
C ALA A 62 -5.38 2.01 7.71
N VAL A 63 -6.05 2.62 8.68
CA VAL A 63 -5.69 3.94 9.24
C VAL A 63 -4.33 3.88 9.92
N LEU A 64 -4.12 2.94 10.85
CA LEU A 64 -2.84 2.83 11.56
C LEU A 64 -1.71 2.38 10.63
N PHE A 65 -2.00 1.51 9.66
CA PHE A 65 -1.06 1.17 8.61
C PHE A 65 -0.61 2.41 7.83
N ALA A 66 -1.54 3.21 7.31
CA ALA A 66 -1.23 4.42 6.55
C ALA A 66 -0.49 5.47 7.40
N ALA A 67 -0.95 5.70 8.64
CA ALA A 67 -0.40 6.69 9.56
C ALA A 67 1.05 6.41 9.95
N LEU A 68 1.39 5.14 10.15
CA LEU A 68 2.70 4.75 10.68
C LEU A 68 3.72 4.35 9.60
N LEU A 69 3.33 4.23 8.32
CA LEU A 69 4.24 3.86 7.23
C LEU A 69 5.47 4.79 7.12
N ALA A 70 5.24 6.11 7.11
CA ALA A 70 6.32 7.08 6.97
C ALA A 70 7.20 7.14 8.23
N PRO A 71 6.65 7.24 9.46
CA PRO A 71 7.42 7.12 10.69
C PRO A 71 8.20 5.80 10.81
N ALA A 72 7.58 4.68 10.46
CA ALA A 72 8.23 3.36 10.52
C ALA A 72 9.36 3.24 9.49
N GLY A 73 9.18 3.78 8.29
CA GLY A 73 10.25 3.86 7.29
C GLY A 73 11.46 4.61 7.83
N ARG A 74 11.25 5.75 8.48
CA ARG A 74 12.32 6.51 9.13
C ARG A 74 12.95 5.74 10.28
N LEU A 75 12.13 5.11 11.10
CA LEU A 75 12.60 4.28 12.22
C LEU A 75 13.48 3.13 11.73
N ALA A 76 13.15 2.49 10.60
CA ALA A 76 13.96 1.43 10.00
C ALA A 76 15.37 1.90 9.63
N ASP A 77 15.49 3.11 9.10
CA ASP A 77 16.79 3.68 8.76
C ASP A 77 17.61 4.07 10.01
N LEU A 78 16.96 4.41 11.14
CA LEU A 78 17.60 4.80 12.39
C LEU A 78 17.99 3.62 13.27
N VAL A 79 17.08 2.65 13.50
CA VAL A 79 17.33 1.51 14.43
C VAL A 79 17.88 0.27 13.74
N GLY A 80 17.92 0.29 12.40
CA GLY A 80 18.37 -0.83 11.60
C GLY A 80 17.19 -1.62 10.98
N ARG A 81 17.26 -1.82 9.68
CA ARG A 81 16.20 -2.38 8.82
C ARG A 81 15.81 -3.80 9.23
N ARG A 82 16.83 -4.65 9.53
CA ARG A 82 16.59 -6.02 9.99
C ARG A 82 15.85 -6.05 11.33
N SER A 83 16.25 -5.22 12.27
CA SER A 83 15.61 -5.16 13.58
C SER A 83 14.13 -4.80 13.45
N LEU A 84 13.83 -3.73 12.71
CA LEU A 84 12.44 -3.32 12.51
C LEU A 84 11.62 -4.33 11.71
N TYR A 85 12.21 -4.98 10.68
CA TYR A 85 11.59 -6.07 9.97
C TYR A 85 11.19 -7.23 10.88
N LEU A 86 12.09 -7.67 11.75
CA LEU A 86 11.82 -8.76 12.69
C LEU A 86 10.75 -8.39 13.73
N TRP A 87 10.85 -7.19 14.33
CA TRP A 87 9.84 -6.71 15.26
C TRP A 87 8.48 -6.54 14.59
N GLY A 88 8.43 -5.95 13.39
CA GLY A 88 7.20 -5.80 12.61
C GLY A 88 6.57 -7.15 12.27
N THR A 89 7.37 -8.10 11.74
CA THR A 89 6.87 -9.43 11.37
C THR A 89 6.42 -10.23 12.60
N GLY A 90 7.20 -10.20 13.68
CA GLY A 90 6.84 -10.89 14.92
C GLY A 90 5.57 -10.34 15.54
N LEU A 91 5.46 -9.02 15.65
CA LEU A 91 4.27 -8.35 16.19
C LEU A 91 3.04 -8.57 15.30
N PHE A 92 3.20 -8.55 13.97
CA PHE A 92 2.12 -8.86 13.02
C PHE A 92 1.60 -10.28 13.22
N THR A 93 2.52 -11.25 13.34
CA THR A 93 2.17 -12.67 13.54
C THR A 93 1.44 -12.90 14.88
N LEU A 94 1.94 -12.30 15.95
CA LEU A 94 1.31 -12.37 17.27
C LEU A 94 -0.06 -11.69 17.29
N ALA A 95 -0.17 -10.50 16.66
CA ALA A 95 -1.44 -9.80 16.55
C ALA A 95 -2.45 -10.58 15.70
N SER A 96 -2.03 -11.27 14.62
CA SER A 96 -2.87 -12.17 13.85
C SER A 96 -3.43 -13.32 14.71
N LEU A 97 -2.57 -13.93 15.51
CA LEU A 97 -3.02 -14.98 16.45
C LEU A 97 -4.01 -14.43 17.48
N ALA A 98 -3.73 -13.23 18.01
CA ALA A 98 -4.63 -12.56 18.95
C ALA A 98 -5.98 -12.16 18.30
N CYS A 99 -5.98 -11.74 17.01
CA CYS A 99 -7.22 -11.51 16.26
C CYS A 99 -8.05 -12.82 16.14
N ALA A 100 -7.41 -13.92 15.77
CA ALA A 100 -8.09 -15.22 15.67
C ALA A 100 -8.66 -15.71 17.02
N ALA A 101 -8.00 -15.37 18.13
CA ALA A 101 -8.41 -15.75 19.49
C ALA A 101 -9.34 -14.70 20.16
N ALA A 102 -9.71 -13.61 19.47
CA ALA A 102 -10.49 -12.52 20.07
C ALA A 102 -11.85 -12.99 20.56
N PRO A 103 -12.20 -12.77 21.85
CA PRO A 103 -13.48 -13.18 22.44
C PRO A 103 -14.60 -12.17 22.19
N ASN A 104 -14.26 -10.95 21.81
CA ASN A 104 -15.22 -9.85 21.57
C ASN A 104 -14.66 -8.82 20.60
N VAL A 105 -15.53 -7.93 20.10
CA VAL A 105 -15.19 -6.89 19.11
C VAL A 105 -14.14 -5.89 19.63
N PRO A 106 -14.19 -5.37 20.87
CA PRO A 106 -13.16 -4.45 21.38
C PRO A 106 -11.74 -5.05 21.36
N VAL A 107 -11.58 -6.32 21.74
CA VAL A 107 -10.27 -7.03 21.67
C VAL A 107 -9.85 -7.20 20.22
N LEU A 108 -10.77 -7.59 19.33
CA LEU A 108 -10.48 -7.71 17.90
C LEU A 108 -10.05 -6.37 17.30
N LEU A 109 -10.70 -5.27 17.62
CA LEU A 109 -10.31 -3.92 17.20
C LEU A 109 -8.92 -3.55 17.69
N ALA A 110 -8.64 -3.74 18.98
CA ALA A 110 -7.32 -3.44 19.54
C ALA A 110 -6.20 -4.23 18.85
N THR A 111 -6.42 -5.53 18.64
CA THR A 111 -5.44 -6.41 17.98
C THR A 111 -5.28 -6.07 16.48
N ARG A 112 -6.35 -5.67 15.79
CA ARG A 112 -6.28 -5.14 14.42
C ARG A 112 -5.48 -3.83 14.33
N GLY A 113 -5.65 -2.94 15.31
CA GLY A 113 -4.82 -1.74 15.40
C GLY A 113 -3.32 -2.07 15.53
N VAL A 114 -2.97 -2.99 16.41
CA VAL A 114 -1.59 -3.47 16.59
C VAL A 114 -1.06 -4.11 15.31
N GLN A 115 -1.90 -4.91 14.62
CA GLN A 115 -1.54 -5.59 13.37
C GLN A 115 -1.26 -4.56 12.25
N GLY A 116 -2.08 -3.51 12.13
CA GLY A 116 -1.86 -2.40 11.17
C GLY A 116 -0.55 -1.66 11.43
N ALA A 117 -0.24 -1.37 12.71
CA ALA A 117 1.03 -0.75 13.11
C ALA A 117 2.23 -1.66 12.79
N ALA A 118 2.10 -2.95 13.03
CA ALA A 118 3.12 -3.94 12.73
C ALA A 118 3.38 -4.07 11.22
N ALA A 119 2.33 -4.09 10.40
CA ALA A 119 2.44 -4.07 8.94
C ALA A 119 3.15 -2.79 8.44
N ALA A 120 2.85 -1.63 9.03
CA ALA A 120 3.52 -0.38 8.72
C ALA A 120 5.03 -0.43 9.01
N ALA A 121 5.45 -1.14 10.04
CA ALA A 121 6.87 -1.35 10.36
C ALA A 121 7.53 -2.34 9.37
N MET A 122 6.82 -3.41 9.01
CA MET A 122 7.33 -4.50 8.19
C MET A 122 7.57 -4.07 6.73
N ILE A 123 6.63 -3.35 6.11
CA ILE A 123 6.64 -3.03 4.68
C ILE A 123 7.87 -2.20 4.26
N PRO A 124 8.13 -0.97 4.79
CA PRO A 124 9.28 -0.19 4.37
C PRO A 124 10.60 -0.83 4.77
N ALA A 125 10.65 -1.53 5.91
CA ALA A 125 11.84 -2.25 6.33
C ALA A 125 12.19 -3.39 5.36
N SER A 126 11.18 -4.14 4.87
CA SER A 126 11.36 -5.24 3.92
C SER A 126 11.97 -4.75 2.59
N LEU A 127 11.42 -3.67 2.03
CA LEU A 127 11.95 -3.11 0.78
C LEU A 127 13.35 -2.52 0.97
N ALA A 128 13.60 -1.85 2.10
CA ALA A 128 14.92 -1.30 2.39
C ALA A 128 15.99 -2.39 2.56
N LEU A 129 15.66 -3.53 3.18
CA LEU A 129 16.52 -4.71 3.23
C LEU A 129 16.82 -5.25 1.82
N LEU A 130 15.79 -5.40 1.01
CA LEU A 130 15.90 -5.87 -0.36
C LEU A 130 16.84 -4.97 -1.17
N LEU A 131 16.67 -3.66 -1.11
CA LEU A 131 17.47 -2.70 -1.88
C LEU A 131 18.92 -2.59 -1.36
N HIS A 132 19.13 -2.81 -0.07
CA HIS A 132 20.48 -2.80 0.52
C HIS A 132 21.33 -3.95 -0.02
N ASP A 133 20.77 -5.15 -0.11
CA ASP A 133 21.46 -6.36 -0.57
C ASP A 133 21.45 -6.52 -2.10
N THR A 134 20.78 -5.62 -2.82
CA THR A 134 20.65 -5.70 -4.28
C THR A 134 21.58 -4.72 -4.98
N PRO A 135 22.44 -5.17 -5.91
CA PRO A 135 23.27 -4.31 -6.74
C PRO A 135 22.43 -3.26 -7.48
N VAL A 136 22.94 -2.04 -7.64
CA VAL A 136 22.23 -0.89 -8.23
C VAL A 136 21.52 -1.24 -9.54
N ALA A 137 22.20 -1.94 -10.43
CA ALA A 137 21.66 -2.36 -11.73
C ALA A 137 20.46 -3.30 -11.65
N ARG A 138 20.23 -3.99 -10.51
CA ARG A 138 19.15 -4.96 -10.30
C ARG A 138 18.04 -4.45 -9.39
N ARG A 139 18.17 -3.26 -8.78
CA ARG A 139 17.20 -2.72 -7.81
C ARG A 139 15.82 -2.57 -8.38
N ALA A 140 15.70 -2.09 -9.61
CA ALA A 140 14.40 -1.95 -10.26
C ALA A 140 13.68 -3.31 -10.41
N GLY A 141 14.41 -4.37 -10.77
CA GLY A 141 13.88 -5.73 -10.80
C GLY A 141 13.43 -6.26 -9.44
N ALA A 142 14.19 -5.95 -8.39
CA ALA A 142 13.85 -6.32 -7.03
C ALA A 142 12.57 -5.60 -6.54
N ILE A 143 12.42 -4.30 -6.83
CA ILE A 143 11.20 -3.53 -6.56
C ILE A 143 10.02 -4.12 -7.34
N GLY A 144 10.22 -4.51 -8.59
CA GLY A 144 9.21 -5.17 -9.41
C GLY A 144 8.69 -6.47 -8.78
N LEU A 145 9.59 -7.33 -8.29
CA LEU A 145 9.21 -8.57 -7.58
C LEU A 145 8.43 -8.26 -6.28
N TRP A 146 8.91 -7.31 -5.51
CA TRP A 146 8.26 -6.86 -4.28
C TRP A 146 6.86 -6.30 -4.54
N SER A 147 6.69 -5.46 -5.56
CA SER A 147 5.40 -4.90 -5.97
C SER A 147 4.46 -5.98 -6.50
N ALA A 148 4.99 -6.93 -7.27
CA ALA A 148 4.24 -8.05 -7.82
C ALA A 148 3.67 -8.96 -6.72
N ALA A 149 4.42 -9.19 -5.64
CA ALA A 149 3.93 -9.97 -4.50
C ALA A 149 2.70 -9.32 -3.84
N GLY A 150 2.69 -7.99 -3.70
CA GLY A 150 1.53 -7.26 -3.21
C GLY A 150 0.33 -7.31 -4.14
N ALA A 151 0.56 -7.17 -5.46
CA ALA A 151 -0.50 -7.28 -6.46
C ALA A 151 -1.10 -8.70 -6.50
N PHE A 152 -0.25 -9.71 -6.42
CA PHE A 152 -0.69 -11.11 -6.38
C PHE A 152 -1.49 -11.43 -5.13
N ALA A 153 -1.09 -10.92 -3.95
CA ALA A 153 -1.85 -11.05 -2.71
C ALA A 153 -3.26 -10.44 -2.83
N ALA A 154 -3.36 -9.24 -3.41
CA ALA A 154 -4.64 -8.60 -3.66
C ALA A 154 -5.52 -9.39 -4.66
N ALA A 155 -4.89 -10.07 -5.63
CA ALA A 155 -5.59 -10.90 -6.61
C ALA A 155 -6.20 -12.17 -6.00
N VAL A 156 -5.41 -12.89 -5.20
CA VAL A 156 -5.84 -14.18 -4.63
C VAL A 156 -6.66 -14.00 -3.35
N GLY A 157 -6.54 -12.82 -2.69
CA GLY A 157 -7.18 -12.54 -1.41
C GLY A 157 -8.67 -12.85 -1.38
N PRO A 158 -9.50 -12.28 -2.27
CA PRO A 158 -10.94 -12.52 -2.25
C PRO A 158 -11.32 -14.00 -2.42
N GLY A 159 -10.68 -14.71 -3.36
CA GLY A 159 -10.93 -16.12 -3.59
C GLY A 159 -10.49 -17.01 -2.40
N LEU A 160 -9.27 -16.82 -1.93
CA LEU A 160 -8.72 -17.55 -0.80
C LEU A 160 -9.50 -17.24 0.49
N GLY A 161 -9.79 -15.96 0.74
CA GLY A 161 -10.54 -15.52 1.90
C GLY A 161 -11.96 -16.06 1.91
N GLY A 162 -12.65 -16.07 0.76
CA GLY A 162 -13.97 -16.63 0.62
C GLY A 162 -14.01 -18.13 0.97
N VAL A 163 -13.06 -18.92 0.45
CA VAL A 163 -12.95 -20.36 0.79
C VAL A 163 -12.64 -20.57 2.28
N LEU A 164 -11.76 -19.74 2.86
CA LEU A 164 -11.41 -19.86 4.28
C LEU A 164 -12.60 -19.56 5.19
N VAL A 165 -13.36 -18.50 4.90
CA VAL A 165 -14.56 -18.12 5.66
C VAL A 165 -15.62 -19.21 5.56
N ASP A 166 -15.93 -19.66 4.33
CA ASP A 166 -16.95 -20.68 4.07
C ASP A 166 -16.67 -22.02 4.78
N ARG A 167 -15.38 -22.43 4.85
CA ARG A 167 -15.01 -23.74 5.40
C ARG A 167 -14.63 -23.71 6.89
N PHE A 168 -14.05 -22.61 7.37
CA PHE A 168 -13.40 -22.55 8.68
C PHE A 168 -13.81 -21.32 9.50
N GLY A 169 -14.71 -20.49 8.97
CA GLY A 169 -15.15 -19.25 9.60
C GLY A 169 -14.09 -18.12 9.54
N TRP A 170 -14.49 -16.94 9.96
CA TRP A 170 -13.68 -15.70 9.86
C TRP A 170 -12.32 -15.78 10.58
N ARG A 171 -12.21 -16.59 11.64
CA ARG A 171 -10.96 -16.75 12.39
C ARG A 171 -9.82 -17.29 11.54
N ALA A 172 -10.14 -18.13 10.55
CA ALA A 172 -9.16 -18.71 9.63
C ALA A 172 -8.42 -17.67 8.80
N LEU A 173 -9.05 -16.50 8.54
CA LEU A 173 -8.43 -15.37 7.83
C LEU A 173 -7.21 -14.80 8.57
N PHE A 174 -7.21 -14.91 9.89
CA PHE A 174 -6.10 -14.47 10.71
C PHE A 174 -5.10 -15.59 10.98
N VAL A 175 -5.58 -16.81 11.18
CA VAL A 175 -4.71 -18.00 11.42
C VAL A 175 -3.78 -18.24 10.25
N ILE A 176 -4.22 -18.04 9.01
CA ILE A 176 -3.38 -18.25 7.81
C ILE A 176 -2.11 -17.38 7.82
N ASN A 177 -2.15 -16.21 8.44
CA ASN A 177 -0.99 -15.32 8.54
C ASN A 177 0.12 -15.91 9.42
N VAL A 178 -0.22 -16.78 10.38
CA VAL A 178 0.73 -17.29 11.38
C VAL A 178 1.84 -18.14 10.77
N PRO A 179 1.56 -19.20 9.97
CA PRO A 179 2.62 -20.00 9.36
C PRO A 179 3.50 -19.18 8.42
N PHE A 180 2.92 -18.27 7.62
CA PHE A 180 3.70 -17.38 6.76
C PHE A 180 4.57 -16.43 7.57
N GLY A 181 4.02 -15.80 8.62
CA GLY A 181 4.75 -14.91 9.49
C GLY A 181 5.91 -15.61 10.21
N LEU A 182 5.72 -16.84 10.68
CA LEU A 182 6.78 -17.64 11.28
C LEU A 182 7.91 -17.94 10.28
N VAL A 183 7.59 -18.34 9.05
CA VAL A 183 8.60 -18.57 8.00
C VAL A 183 9.38 -17.29 7.73
N MET A 184 8.70 -16.13 7.62
CA MET A 184 9.35 -14.83 7.41
C MET A 184 10.22 -14.43 8.60
N LEU A 185 9.78 -14.68 9.83
CA LEU A 185 10.52 -14.38 11.05
C LEU A 185 11.79 -15.24 11.14
N LEU A 186 11.66 -16.56 10.98
CA LEU A 186 12.79 -17.50 11.03
C LEU A 186 13.82 -17.23 9.92
N GLY A 187 13.34 -16.92 8.70
CA GLY A 187 14.21 -16.51 7.60
C GLY A 187 14.92 -15.18 7.89
N GLY A 188 14.21 -14.22 8.45
CA GLY A 188 14.73 -12.90 8.84
C GLY A 188 15.80 -12.98 9.97
N LEU A 189 15.72 -13.97 10.86
CA LEU A 189 16.74 -14.21 11.89
C LEU A 189 18.11 -14.58 11.29
N ARG A 190 18.13 -15.14 10.07
CA ARG A 190 19.38 -15.50 9.37
C ARG A 190 20.01 -14.34 8.61
N LEU A 191 19.30 -13.21 8.48
CA LEU A 191 19.83 -12.02 7.81
C LEU A 191 20.93 -11.35 8.66
N PRO A 192 21.93 -10.70 8.04
CA PRO A 192 22.95 -9.95 8.76
C PRO A 192 22.31 -8.76 9.49
N ARG A 193 22.91 -8.40 10.63
CA ARG A 193 22.52 -7.19 11.34
C ARG A 193 22.83 -5.97 10.48
N THR A 194 21.85 -5.11 10.28
CA THR A 194 22.03 -3.81 9.63
C THR A 194 22.19 -2.77 10.73
N ALA A 195 23.32 -2.06 10.72
CA ALA A 195 23.52 -0.96 11.65
C ALA A 195 22.57 0.19 11.31
N GLY A 196 21.98 0.79 12.33
CA GLY A 196 21.26 2.04 12.18
C GLY A 196 22.23 3.22 11.96
N THR A 197 21.71 4.32 11.45
CA THR A 197 22.54 5.51 11.12
C THR A 197 22.71 6.49 12.28
N ALA A 198 22.01 6.29 13.41
CA ALA A 198 21.95 7.31 14.45
C ALA A 198 22.62 6.92 15.75
N GLY A 199 23.58 7.76 16.19
CA GLY A 199 23.99 7.86 17.59
C GLY A 199 23.07 8.71 18.47
N ARG A 200 21.95 9.24 17.94
CA ARG A 200 20.98 10.08 18.66
C ARG A 200 19.58 9.50 18.54
N LEU A 201 18.77 9.67 19.58
CA LEU A 201 17.37 9.26 19.58
C LEU A 201 16.60 9.98 18.45
N PRO A 202 15.74 9.25 17.71
CA PRO A 202 14.87 9.86 16.71
C PRO A 202 13.90 10.85 17.36
N ASP A 203 13.38 11.79 16.58
CA ASP A 203 12.35 12.71 17.01
C ASP A 203 11.02 11.97 17.25
N LEU A 204 10.86 11.40 18.45
CA LEU A 204 9.65 10.66 18.83
C LEU A 204 8.42 11.57 18.82
N ALA A 205 8.55 12.83 19.27
CA ALA A 205 7.43 13.76 19.28
C ALA A 205 7.00 14.12 17.84
N GLY A 206 7.95 14.39 16.93
CA GLY A 206 7.64 14.58 15.52
C GLY A 206 7.04 13.34 14.87
N THR A 207 7.49 12.13 15.26
CA THR A 207 6.91 10.86 14.80
C THR A 207 5.45 10.70 15.24
N VAL A 208 5.15 10.99 16.51
CA VAL A 208 3.77 10.93 17.04
C VAL A 208 2.87 11.97 16.38
N LEU A 209 3.35 13.22 16.24
CA LEU A 209 2.60 14.28 15.55
C LEU A 209 2.28 13.91 14.11
N LEU A 210 3.25 13.34 13.37
CA LEU A 210 3.05 12.89 11.99
C LEU A 210 2.04 11.74 11.92
N GLY A 211 2.22 10.72 12.75
CA GLY A 211 1.30 9.58 12.81
C GLY A 211 -0.11 10.00 13.16
N ALA A 212 -0.28 10.83 14.20
CA ALA A 212 -1.58 11.35 14.61
C ALA A 212 -2.20 12.26 13.53
N GLY A 213 -1.39 13.08 12.85
CA GLY A 213 -1.84 13.91 11.74
C GLY A 213 -2.37 13.10 10.57
N VAL A 214 -1.60 12.10 10.12
CA VAL A 214 -2.02 11.19 9.03
C VAL A 214 -3.25 10.37 9.46
N ALA A 215 -3.28 9.87 10.70
CA ALA A 215 -4.43 9.13 11.24
C ALA A 215 -5.69 10.01 11.28
N GLY A 216 -5.57 11.26 11.76
CA GLY A 216 -6.69 12.20 11.80
C GLY A 216 -7.27 12.49 10.41
N ILE A 217 -6.40 12.74 9.41
CA ILE A 217 -6.83 12.93 8.02
C ILE A 217 -7.49 11.66 7.47
N ALA A 218 -6.86 10.50 7.64
CA ALA A 218 -7.38 9.23 7.14
C ALA A 218 -8.74 8.90 7.76
N LEU A 219 -8.89 9.08 9.09
CA LEU A 219 -10.14 8.89 9.81
C LEU A 219 -11.21 9.87 9.35
N GLY A 220 -10.88 11.17 9.25
CA GLY A 220 -11.81 12.20 8.80
C GLY A 220 -12.36 11.91 7.40
N VAL A 221 -11.48 11.47 6.48
CA VAL A 221 -11.88 11.07 5.12
C VAL A 221 -12.75 9.81 5.13
N THR A 222 -12.38 8.78 5.90
CA THR A 222 -13.13 7.52 5.98
C THR A 222 -14.53 7.74 6.59
N GLN A 223 -14.61 8.55 7.65
CA GLN A 223 -15.88 8.80 8.35
C GLN A 223 -16.74 9.88 7.67
N ALA A 224 -16.22 10.62 6.70
CA ALA A 224 -17.00 11.62 5.97
C ALA A 224 -18.21 11.03 5.23
N GLY A 225 -18.16 9.74 4.85
CA GLY A 225 -19.28 9.01 4.28
C GLY A 225 -20.43 8.83 5.28
N ASP A 226 -20.11 8.50 6.55
CA ASP A 226 -21.10 8.24 7.59
C ASP A 226 -21.59 9.54 8.27
N TRP A 227 -20.68 10.50 8.52
CA TRP A 227 -20.98 11.72 9.29
C TRP A 227 -21.32 12.95 8.43
N SER A 228 -21.07 12.92 7.14
CA SER A 228 -21.05 14.06 6.21
C SER A 228 -19.73 14.85 6.24
N TRP A 229 -19.38 15.41 5.08
CA TRP A 229 -18.21 16.28 4.91
C TRP A 229 -18.26 17.58 5.70
N THR A 230 -19.46 18.05 6.05
CA THR A 230 -19.71 19.28 6.81
C THR A 230 -19.90 19.07 8.31
N ASP A 231 -19.91 17.81 8.78
CA ASP A 231 -20.01 17.49 10.20
C ASP A 231 -18.79 18.04 10.96
N ALA A 232 -19.04 18.63 12.13
CA ALA A 232 -18.00 19.22 12.96
C ALA A 232 -16.91 18.20 13.35
N ARG A 233 -17.26 16.92 13.54
CA ARG A 233 -16.31 15.84 13.86
C ARG A 233 -15.40 15.54 12.67
N THR A 234 -15.95 15.47 11.46
CA THR A 234 -15.18 15.29 10.22
C THR A 234 -14.20 16.43 10.01
N LEU A 235 -14.70 17.67 10.12
CA LEU A 235 -13.87 18.87 9.99
C LEU A 235 -12.80 18.96 11.08
N ALA A 236 -13.13 18.63 12.33
CA ALA A 236 -12.15 18.60 13.42
C ALA A 236 -11.02 17.58 13.16
N LEU A 237 -11.34 16.39 12.65
CA LEU A 237 -10.35 15.38 12.29
C LEU A 237 -9.47 15.82 11.11
N LEU A 238 -10.06 16.38 10.06
CA LEU A 238 -9.32 16.84 8.89
C LEU A 238 -8.42 18.03 9.21
N LEU A 239 -8.97 19.07 9.85
CA LEU A 239 -8.23 20.29 10.22
C LEU A 239 -7.22 20.00 11.33
N GLY A 240 -7.61 19.28 12.37
CA GLY A 240 -6.71 18.86 13.45
C GLY A 240 -5.58 17.98 12.94
N GLY A 241 -5.90 17.02 12.07
CA GLY A 241 -4.91 16.17 11.40
C GLY A 241 -3.94 16.98 10.53
N ALA A 242 -4.45 17.94 9.74
CA ALA A 242 -3.63 18.84 8.94
C ALA A 242 -2.70 19.71 9.80
N VAL A 243 -3.20 20.25 10.90
CA VAL A 243 -2.40 21.03 11.86
C VAL A 243 -1.31 20.18 12.49
N LEU A 244 -1.62 18.96 12.95
CA LEU A 244 -0.62 18.05 13.51
C LEU A 244 0.46 17.65 12.48
N ALA A 245 0.06 17.38 11.24
CA ALA A 245 1.00 17.11 10.15
C ALA A 245 1.89 18.34 9.84
N ALA A 246 1.31 19.53 9.81
CA ALA A 246 2.07 20.78 9.63
C ALA A 246 3.06 21.03 10.79
N LEU A 247 2.66 20.79 12.04
CA LEU A 247 3.54 20.86 13.21
C LEU A 247 4.67 19.82 13.12
N ALA A 248 4.38 18.60 12.68
CA ALA A 248 5.41 17.57 12.45
C ALA A 248 6.43 18.01 11.38
N LEU A 249 5.97 18.61 10.28
CA LEU A 249 6.83 19.15 9.22
C LEU A 249 7.68 20.31 9.75
N TRP A 250 7.07 21.27 10.45
CA TRP A 250 7.77 22.40 11.06
C TRP A 250 8.84 21.94 12.05
N ARG A 251 8.51 20.97 12.91
CA ARG A 251 9.44 20.36 13.85
C ARG A 251 10.56 19.61 13.13
N SER A 252 10.23 18.83 12.10
CA SER A 252 11.20 18.09 11.28
C SER A 252 12.20 19.01 10.55
N ALA A 253 11.79 20.25 10.23
CA ALA A 253 12.68 21.25 9.63
C ALA A 253 13.76 21.77 10.60
N ARG A 254 13.58 21.59 11.91
CA ARG A 254 14.44 22.14 12.97
C ARG A 254 15.17 21.07 13.81
N HIS A 255 14.67 19.82 13.79
CA HIS A 255 15.23 18.76 14.61
C HIS A 255 16.48 18.12 13.97
N PRO A 256 17.58 17.85 14.73
CA PRO A 256 18.79 17.25 14.18
C PRO A 256 18.59 15.86 13.58
N VAL A 257 17.66 15.07 14.17
CA VAL A 257 17.26 13.74 13.66
C VAL A 257 15.74 13.76 13.45
N PRO A 258 15.27 14.31 12.31
CA PRO A 258 13.86 14.57 12.11
C PRO A 258 13.04 13.29 11.88
N ALA A 259 11.75 13.33 12.24
CA ALA A 259 10.77 12.28 11.92
C ALA A 259 10.58 12.14 10.40
N LEU A 260 10.64 13.25 9.68
CA LEU A 260 10.56 13.33 8.22
C LEU A 260 11.78 14.06 7.67
N GLU A 261 12.48 13.44 6.74
CA GLU A 261 13.59 14.12 6.05
C GLU A 261 13.07 15.04 4.95
N ILE A 262 12.73 16.27 5.34
CA ILE A 262 12.22 17.31 4.43
C ILE A 262 13.21 17.58 3.27
N GLY A 263 14.52 17.37 3.51
CA GLY A 263 15.53 17.50 2.47
C GLY A 263 15.30 16.64 1.23
N MET A 264 14.62 15.50 1.37
CA MET A 264 14.29 14.64 0.22
C MET A 264 13.32 15.29 -0.77
N TRP A 265 12.40 16.13 -0.27
CA TRP A 265 11.40 16.83 -1.11
C TRP A 265 12.01 17.91 -2.00
N ARG A 266 13.24 18.37 -1.70
CA ARG A 266 14.00 19.25 -2.59
C ARG A 266 14.45 18.54 -3.86
N ALA A 267 14.57 17.21 -3.82
CA ALA A 267 14.82 16.42 -5.01
C ALA A 267 13.53 16.33 -5.86
N ARG A 268 13.51 17.01 -7.00
CA ARG A 268 12.34 17.06 -7.90
C ARG A 268 11.83 15.65 -8.25
N GLY A 269 12.72 14.69 -8.47
CA GLY A 269 12.36 13.31 -8.76
C GLY A 269 11.58 12.64 -7.62
N PHE A 270 11.97 12.89 -6.35
CA PHE A 270 11.26 12.37 -5.19
C PHE A 270 9.88 13.01 -5.01
N ALA A 271 9.78 14.35 -5.14
CA ALA A 271 8.51 15.05 -5.02
C ALA A 271 7.50 14.60 -6.10
N LEU A 272 7.95 14.51 -7.36
CA LEU A 272 7.12 14.03 -8.47
C LEU A 272 6.72 12.55 -8.33
N ALA A 273 7.60 11.68 -7.81
CA ALA A 273 7.28 10.30 -7.54
C ALA A 273 6.16 10.16 -6.48
N ASN A 274 6.19 10.99 -5.45
CA ASN A 274 5.15 11.00 -4.42
C ASN A 274 3.84 11.62 -4.91
N ALA A 275 3.88 12.69 -5.71
CA ALA A 275 2.71 13.26 -6.36
C ALA A 275 2.05 12.25 -7.31
N ALA A 276 2.85 11.56 -8.14
CA ALA A 276 2.35 10.48 -9.00
C ALA A 276 1.77 9.33 -8.19
N SER A 277 2.41 8.92 -7.08
CA SER A 277 1.89 7.89 -6.19
C SER A 277 0.56 8.27 -5.53
N PHE A 278 0.40 9.52 -5.12
CA PHE A 278 -0.85 10.02 -4.54
C PHE A 278 -1.99 9.95 -5.56
N LEU A 279 -1.81 10.53 -6.75
CA LEU A 279 -2.80 10.52 -7.82
C LEU A 279 -3.10 9.10 -8.32
N TYR A 280 -2.07 8.27 -8.42
CA TYR A 280 -2.23 6.86 -8.74
C TYR A 280 -3.01 6.11 -7.66
N GLY A 281 -2.75 6.37 -6.38
CA GLY A 281 -3.51 5.80 -5.27
C GLY A 281 -4.99 6.16 -5.35
N THR A 282 -5.30 7.43 -5.66
CA THR A 282 -6.65 7.92 -5.92
C THR A 282 -7.33 7.10 -7.03
N ALA A 283 -6.67 6.93 -8.17
CA ALA A 283 -7.20 6.14 -9.29
C ALA A 283 -7.35 4.65 -8.94
N LEU A 284 -6.31 4.04 -8.35
CA LEU A 284 -6.22 2.60 -8.08
C LEU A 284 -7.34 2.12 -7.16
N TYR A 285 -7.44 2.70 -5.97
CA TYR A 285 -8.38 2.21 -4.95
C TYR A 285 -9.83 2.50 -5.32
N SER A 286 -10.09 3.65 -5.95
CA SER A 286 -11.42 3.94 -6.49
C SER A 286 -11.80 2.98 -7.62
N TRP A 287 -10.88 2.68 -8.54
CA TRP A 287 -11.11 1.72 -9.63
C TRP A 287 -11.46 0.33 -9.11
N LEU A 288 -10.68 -0.17 -8.15
CA LEU A 288 -10.88 -1.50 -7.58
C LEU A 288 -12.25 -1.61 -6.88
N LEU A 289 -12.59 -0.62 -6.07
CA LEU A 289 -13.87 -0.59 -5.38
C LEU A 289 -15.04 -0.42 -6.36
N LEU A 290 -14.93 0.54 -7.28
CA LEU A 290 -15.93 0.80 -8.30
C LEU A 290 -16.25 -0.46 -9.12
N GLY A 291 -15.20 -1.21 -9.49
CA GLY A 291 -15.37 -2.46 -10.26
C GLY A 291 -16.21 -3.48 -9.52
N VAL A 292 -16.00 -3.66 -8.23
CA VAL A 292 -16.81 -4.58 -7.41
C VAL A 292 -18.25 -4.06 -7.31
N LEU A 293 -18.44 -2.76 -7.00
CA LEU A 293 -19.77 -2.15 -6.87
C LEU A 293 -20.55 -2.24 -8.19
N TYR A 294 -19.90 -2.02 -9.31
CA TYR A 294 -20.52 -2.15 -10.63
C TYR A 294 -20.97 -3.59 -10.95
N LEU A 295 -20.09 -4.57 -10.73
CA LEU A 295 -20.41 -5.98 -10.98
C LEU A 295 -21.53 -6.50 -10.08
N THR A 296 -21.58 -6.03 -8.83
CA THR A 296 -22.62 -6.46 -7.88
C THR A 296 -23.92 -5.67 -8.06
N GLY A 297 -23.84 -4.38 -8.32
CA GLY A 297 -25.00 -3.49 -8.49
C GLY A 297 -25.69 -3.66 -9.86
N GLU A 298 -24.96 -3.50 -10.98
CA GLU A 298 -25.52 -3.55 -12.33
C GLU A 298 -25.65 -4.99 -12.87
N TRP A 299 -24.59 -5.78 -12.74
CA TRP A 299 -24.59 -7.15 -13.28
C TRP A 299 -25.13 -8.20 -12.30
N HIS A 300 -25.49 -7.80 -11.09
CA HIS A 300 -26.05 -8.67 -10.05
C HIS A 300 -25.18 -9.91 -9.77
N TYR A 301 -23.86 -9.78 -9.92
CA TYR A 301 -22.94 -10.84 -9.55
C TYR A 301 -22.86 -10.99 -8.02
N SER A 302 -22.73 -12.22 -7.55
CA SER A 302 -22.35 -12.44 -6.14
C SER A 302 -20.96 -11.83 -5.86
N ILE A 303 -20.67 -11.49 -4.61
CA ILE A 303 -19.37 -10.92 -4.19
C ILE A 303 -18.22 -11.82 -4.65
N LEU A 304 -18.37 -13.15 -4.49
CA LEU A 304 -17.38 -14.13 -4.96
C LEU A 304 -17.18 -14.06 -6.47
N LYS A 305 -18.26 -14.01 -7.24
CA LYS A 305 -18.17 -13.94 -8.71
C LYS A 305 -17.54 -12.62 -9.17
N ALA A 306 -17.87 -11.50 -8.53
CA ALA A 306 -17.25 -10.19 -8.80
C ALA A 306 -15.75 -10.18 -8.46
N GLY A 307 -15.36 -10.78 -7.34
CA GLY A 307 -13.95 -10.95 -6.97
C GLY A 307 -13.18 -11.79 -7.98
N LEU A 308 -13.75 -12.94 -8.40
CA LEU A 308 -13.14 -13.80 -9.42
C LEU A 308 -13.06 -13.11 -10.79
N ALA A 309 -14.07 -12.32 -11.16
CA ALA A 309 -14.05 -11.54 -12.39
C ALA A 309 -12.96 -10.46 -12.42
N SER A 310 -12.55 -9.97 -11.27
CA SER A 310 -11.46 -8.97 -11.14
C SER A 310 -10.06 -9.61 -11.09
N THR A 311 -9.95 -10.90 -10.83
CA THR A 311 -8.70 -11.65 -10.66
C THR A 311 -7.77 -11.58 -11.90
N PRO A 312 -8.23 -11.70 -13.16
CA PRO A 312 -7.35 -11.62 -14.33
C PRO A 312 -6.57 -10.30 -14.43
N GLY A 313 -7.21 -9.17 -14.07
CA GLY A 313 -6.54 -7.86 -14.03
C GLY A 313 -5.41 -7.80 -13.00
N ALA A 314 -5.58 -8.44 -11.85
CA ALA A 314 -4.54 -8.50 -10.84
C ALA A 314 -3.36 -9.41 -11.25
N PHE A 315 -3.61 -10.48 -12.03
CA PHE A 315 -2.52 -11.28 -12.64
C PHE A 315 -1.70 -10.47 -13.64
N THR A 316 -2.36 -9.68 -14.50
CA THR A 316 -1.61 -8.80 -15.43
C THR A 316 -0.87 -7.69 -14.70
N ALA A 317 -1.42 -7.14 -13.62
CA ALA A 317 -0.71 -6.18 -12.75
C ALA A 317 0.56 -6.80 -12.16
N THR A 318 0.47 -8.05 -11.69
CA THR A 318 1.64 -8.81 -11.18
C THR A 318 2.68 -9.03 -12.27
N ALA A 319 2.28 -9.51 -13.45
CA ALA A 319 3.17 -9.75 -14.57
C ALA A 319 3.83 -8.45 -15.07
N ALA A 320 3.05 -7.37 -15.17
CA ALA A 320 3.54 -6.06 -15.55
C ALA A 320 4.52 -5.47 -14.53
N ALA A 321 4.27 -5.66 -13.23
CA ALA A 321 5.18 -5.22 -12.17
C ALA A 321 6.54 -5.93 -12.27
N VAL A 322 6.56 -7.26 -12.45
CA VAL A 322 7.79 -8.04 -12.65
C VAL A 322 8.54 -7.61 -13.91
N THR A 323 7.81 -7.52 -15.02
CA THR A 323 8.39 -7.16 -16.32
C THR A 323 8.96 -5.74 -16.28
N MET A 324 8.19 -4.79 -15.75
CA MET A 324 8.63 -3.39 -15.64
C MET A 324 9.80 -3.24 -14.66
N GLY A 325 9.82 -4.00 -13.57
CA GLY A 325 10.96 -4.06 -12.67
C GLY A 325 12.26 -4.42 -13.37
N ARG A 326 12.21 -5.38 -14.31
CA ARG A 326 13.37 -5.78 -15.13
C ARG A 326 13.73 -4.73 -16.20
N LEU A 327 12.73 -4.13 -16.82
CA LEU A 327 12.92 -3.16 -17.91
C LEU A 327 13.33 -1.77 -17.39
N THR A 328 12.89 -1.35 -16.22
CA THR A 328 13.15 -0.01 -15.65
C THR A 328 14.66 0.28 -15.51
N GLY A 329 15.48 -0.75 -15.28
CA GLY A 329 16.93 -0.60 -15.28
C GLY A 329 17.51 -0.19 -16.65
N ARG A 330 16.80 -0.47 -17.76
CA ARG A 330 17.21 -0.14 -19.13
C ARG A 330 16.53 1.11 -19.66
N ILE A 331 15.21 1.22 -19.45
CA ILE A 331 14.39 2.29 -20.04
C ILE A 331 14.14 3.47 -19.08
N GLY A 332 14.52 3.32 -17.79
CA GLY A 332 14.27 4.31 -16.75
C GLY A 332 12.87 4.23 -16.13
N VAL A 333 12.65 5.04 -15.08
CA VAL A 333 11.37 5.09 -14.32
C VAL A 333 10.27 5.89 -15.05
N ARG A 334 10.66 6.85 -15.88
CA ARG A 334 9.72 7.74 -16.58
C ARG A 334 8.76 6.97 -17.49
N PRO A 335 9.20 6.09 -18.42
CA PRO A 335 8.31 5.28 -19.25
C PRO A 335 7.45 4.31 -18.43
N ALA A 336 7.94 3.82 -17.29
CA ALA A 336 7.17 2.95 -16.42
C ALA A 336 5.95 3.68 -15.85
N VAL A 337 6.12 4.90 -15.32
CA VAL A 337 5.03 5.67 -14.72
C VAL A 337 4.12 6.27 -15.80
N SER A 338 4.67 7.01 -16.77
CA SER A 338 3.85 7.69 -17.78
C SER A 338 3.20 6.71 -18.75
N GLY A 339 3.90 5.66 -19.19
CA GLY A 339 3.34 4.62 -20.06
C GLY A 339 2.27 3.79 -19.36
N GLY A 340 2.51 3.38 -18.11
CA GLY A 340 1.51 2.67 -17.32
C GLY A 340 0.26 3.50 -17.05
N ALA A 341 0.42 4.78 -16.73
CA ALA A 341 -0.68 5.71 -16.56
C ALA A 341 -1.46 5.95 -17.86
N LEU A 342 -0.78 6.02 -19.00
CA LEU A 342 -1.43 6.13 -20.32
C LEU A 342 -2.29 4.89 -20.59
N ILE A 343 -1.81 3.69 -20.29
CA ILE A 343 -2.60 2.45 -20.41
C ILE A 343 -3.85 2.52 -19.53
N MET A 344 -3.73 3.01 -18.28
CA MET A 344 -4.89 3.20 -17.40
C MET A 344 -5.87 4.24 -17.97
N VAL A 345 -5.38 5.32 -18.55
CA VAL A 345 -6.21 6.34 -19.21
C VAL A 345 -6.96 5.74 -20.40
N VAL A 346 -6.30 4.95 -21.24
CA VAL A 346 -6.96 4.26 -22.37
C VAL A 346 -8.04 3.31 -21.86
N ALA A 347 -7.75 2.53 -20.82
CA ALA A 347 -8.74 1.66 -20.18
C ALA A 347 -9.92 2.46 -19.60
N GLY A 348 -9.64 3.61 -18.97
CA GLY A 348 -10.65 4.48 -18.41
C GLY A 348 -11.54 5.14 -19.48
N ILE A 349 -10.96 5.63 -20.55
CA ILE A 349 -11.73 6.16 -21.71
C ILE A 349 -12.61 5.06 -22.30
N TRP A 350 -12.07 3.85 -22.44
CA TRP A 350 -12.88 2.72 -22.93
C TRP A 350 -14.03 2.39 -21.97
N ALA A 351 -13.80 2.38 -20.65
CA ALA A 351 -14.87 2.20 -19.67
C ALA A 351 -15.94 3.31 -19.78
N VAL A 352 -15.51 4.58 -19.85
CA VAL A 352 -16.43 5.74 -19.98
C VAL A 352 -17.26 5.69 -21.26
N ALA A 353 -16.66 5.26 -22.37
CA ALA A 353 -17.33 5.27 -23.68
C ALA A 353 -18.22 4.05 -23.93
N GLY A 354 -17.99 2.92 -23.27
CA GLY A 354 -18.62 1.65 -23.65
C GLY A 354 -19.00 0.72 -22.51
N LEU A 355 -19.18 1.23 -21.27
CA LEU A 355 -19.56 0.41 -20.12
C LEU A 355 -20.90 -0.26 -20.38
N PRO A 356 -21.02 -1.60 -20.43
CA PRO A 356 -22.27 -2.26 -20.81
C PRO A 356 -23.17 -2.50 -19.61
N ALA A 357 -24.46 -2.16 -19.71
CA ALA A 357 -25.44 -2.44 -18.64
C ALA A 357 -25.65 -3.94 -18.40
N GLU A 358 -25.54 -4.76 -19.45
CA GLU A 358 -25.65 -6.21 -19.35
C GLU A 358 -24.29 -6.89 -19.18
N PRO A 359 -24.25 -8.14 -18.61
CA PRO A 359 -23.01 -8.87 -18.40
C PRO A 359 -22.27 -9.24 -19.69
N HIS A 360 -21.22 -8.54 -20.01
CA HIS A 360 -20.29 -8.79 -21.11
C HIS A 360 -18.88 -9.11 -20.60
N PHE A 361 -18.73 -10.23 -19.88
CA PHE A 361 -17.47 -10.57 -19.23
C PHE A 361 -16.30 -10.74 -20.23
N LEU A 362 -16.43 -11.63 -21.21
CA LEU A 362 -15.32 -11.97 -22.13
C LEU A 362 -14.99 -10.85 -23.11
N THR A 363 -15.99 -10.10 -23.56
CA THR A 363 -15.82 -9.09 -24.62
C THR A 363 -15.52 -7.70 -24.09
N PHE A 364 -15.87 -7.43 -22.84
CA PHE A 364 -15.65 -6.12 -22.23
C PHE A 364 -14.83 -6.19 -20.94
N TRP A 365 -15.32 -6.88 -19.89
CA TRP A 365 -14.75 -6.81 -18.55
C TRP A 365 -13.36 -7.42 -18.48
N LEU A 366 -13.17 -8.60 -19.06
CA LEU A 366 -11.88 -9.28 -19.06
C LEU A 366 -10.79 -8.46 -19.77
N PRO A 367 -10.95 -8.02 -21.04
CA PRO A 367 -9.89 -7.22 -21.68
C PRO A 367 -9.70 -5.85 -21.03
N LEU A 368 -10.75 -5.20 -20.50
CA LEU A 368 -10.63 -3.98 -19.71
C LEU A 368 -9.76 -4.20 -18.46
N GLY A 369 -10.04 -5.27 -17.73
CA GLY A 369 -9.29 -5.64 -16.53
C GLY A 369 -7.83 -5.97 -16.82
N LEU A 370 -7.55 -6.71 -17.91
CA LEU A 370 -6.19 -7.02 -18.36
C LEU A 370 -5.39 -5.74 -18.68
N LEU A 371 -6.04 -4.81 -19.38
CA LEU A 371 -5.43 -3.53 -19.76
C LEU A 371 -5.17 -2.66 -18.54
N ALA A 372 -6.19 -2.42 -17.70
CA ALA A 372 -6.07 -1.62 -16.49
C ALA A 372 -5.03 -2.21 -15.52
N GLY A 373 -5.06 -3.52 -15.31
CA GLY A 373 -4.08 -4.22 -14.45
C GLY A 373 -2.65 -4.04 -14.95
N THR A 374 -2.42 -4.14 -16.26
CA THR A 374 -1.10 -3.88 -16.84
C THR A 374 -0.59 -2.48 -16.48
N GLY A 375 -1.42 -1.45 -16.69
CA GLY A 375 -1.09 -0.07 -16.31
C GLY A 375 -0.80 0.07 -14.81
N MET A 376 -1.64 -0.54 -13.96
CA MET A 376 -1.48 -0.51 -12.50
C MET A 376 -0.14 -1.09 -12.05
N GLY A 377 0.26 -2.25 -12.58
CA GLY A 377 1.54 -2.89 -12.25
C GLY A 377 2.75 -2.04 -12.65
N MET A 378 2.67 -1.41 -13.83
CA MET A 378 3.72 -0.49 -14.33
C MET A 378 3.87 0.74 -13.43
N VAL A 379 2.76 1.43 -13.09
CA VAL A 379 2.79 2.65 -12.28
C VAL A 379 3.25 2.34 -10.86
N THR A 380 2.76 1.25 -10.24
CA THR A 380 3.18 0.84 -8.89
C THR A 380 4.70 0.66 -8.81
N THR A 381 5.26 -0.12 -9.73
CA THR A 381 6.71 -0.40 -9.78
C THR A 381 7.50 0.87 -10.12
N GLY A 382 7.00 1.66 -11.08
CA GLY A 382 7.65 2.88 -11.52
C GLY A 382 7.75 3.95 -10.42
N THR A 383 6.66 4.23 -9.70
CA THR A 383 6.63 5.22 -8.62
C THR A 383 7.45 4.80 -7.42
N ALA A 384 7.36 3.52 -7.02
CA ALA A 384 8.17 2.96 -5.93
C ALA A 384 9.67 3.01 -6.27
N SER A 385 10.04 2.66 -7.52
CA SER A 385 11.42 2.75 -7.99
C SER A 385 11.90 4.22 -8.04
N ALA A 386 11.07 5.14 -8.54
CA ALA A 386 11.43 6.55 -8.62
C ALA A 386 11.68 7.15 -7.23
N ALA A 387 10.82 6.87 -6.26
CA ALA A 387 10.98 7.33 -4.89
C ALA A 387 12.23 6.76 -4.23
N ALA A 388 12.42 5.44 -4.30
CA ALA A 388 13.56 4.76 -3.69
C ALA A 388 14.90 5.20 -4.33
N LEU A 389 14.98 5.25 -5.66
CA LEU A 389 16.20 5.63 -6.37
C LEU A 389 16.55 7.12 -6.27
N SER A 390 15.56 7.98 -5.96
CA SER A 390 15.79 9.41 -5.68
C SER A 390 16.39 9.65 -4.28
N ALA A 391 16.35 8.65 -3.41
CA ALA A 391 16.92 8.69 -2.07
C ALA A 391 18.27 7.94 -2.04
N GLY A 392 19.19 8.39 -1.19
CA GLY A 392 20.44 7.64 -0.96
C GLY A 392 20.18 6.31 -0.24
N PRO A 393 21.12 5.36 -0.29
CA PRO A 393 20.96 4.01 0.30
C PRO A 393 20.58 4.01 1.78
N GLN A 394 21.00 5.02 2.54
CA GLN A 394 20.69 5.17 3.97
C GLN A 394 19.26 5.61 4.25
N ARG A 395 18.49 6.02 3.21
CA ARG A 395 17.16 6.61 3.32
C ARG A 395 16.08 5.81 2.56
N PHE A 396 16.39 4.61 2.11
CA PHE A 396 15.46 3.81 1.30
C PHE A 396 14.15 3.51 2.03
N ALA A 397 14.21 3.17 3.32
CA ALA A 397 13.02 2.84 4.08
C ALA A 397 12.13 4.08 4.30
N GLY A 398 12.73 5.23 4.65
CA GLY A 398 12.01 6.49 4.77
C GLY A 398 11.36 6.93 3.47
N ALA A 399 12.10 6.85 2.35
CA ALA A 399 11.57 7.20 1.03
C ALA A 399 10.41 6.30 0.61
N THR A 400 10.53 4.99 0.87
CA THR A 400 9.50 4.00 0.54
C THR A 400 8.27 4.18 1.42
N GLY A 401 8.47 4.41 2.73
CA GLY A 401 7.39 4.68 3.66
C GLY A 401 6.58 5.89 3.23
N LEU A 402 7.23 7.01 2.90
CA LEU A 402 6.59 8.23 2.40
C LEU A 402 5.83 7.99 1.09
N ASN A 403 6.44 7.26 0.15
CA ASN A 403 5.80 6.97 -1.13
C ASN A 403 4.55 6.10 -0.96
N THR A 404 4.60 5.11 -0.08
CA THR A 404 3.45 4.26 0.23
C THR A 404 2.38 5.05 1.00
N THR A 405 2.76 5.91 1.94
CA THR A 405 1.83 6.82 2.63
C THR A 405 1.11 7.74 1.65
N ALA A 406 1.83 8.35 0.70
CA ALA A 406 1.22 9.19 -0.34
C ALA A 406 0.17 8.41 -1.15
N ARG A 407 0.48 7.16 -1.54
CA ARG A 407 -0.46 6.29 -2.26
C ARG A 407 -1.69 5.94 -1.40
N GLN A 408 -1.51 5.63 -0.13
CA GLN A 408 -2.62 5.29 0.78
C GLN A 408 -3.54 6.49 1.05
N LEU A 409 -2.98 7.68 1.27
CA LEU A 409 -3.75 8.92 1.42
C LEU A 409 -4.53 9.25 0.14
N GLY A 410 -3.88 9.12 -1.03
CA GLY A 410 -4.57 9.27 -2.31
C GLY A 410 -5.72 8.28 -2.45
N GLY A 411 -5.50 7.02 -2.06
CA GLY A 411 -6.53 5.98 -2.08
C GLY A 411 -7.71 6.28 -1.16
N ALA A 412 -7.45 6.71 0.07
CA ALA A 412 -8.50 7.09 1.01
C ALA A 412 -9.36 8.24 0.46
N LEU A 413 -8.72 9.29 -0.08
CA LEU A 413 -9.44 10.41 -0.73
C LEU A 413 -10.20 9.96 -1.98
N GLY A 414 -9.63 9.04 -2.76
CA GLY A 414 -10.28 8.48 -3.93
C GLY A 414 -11.55 7.72 -3.58
N ILE A 415 -11.49 6.84 -2.57
CA ILE A 415 -12.67 6.10 -2.08
C ILE A 415 -13.74 7.05 -1.53
N ALA A 416 -13.33 8.09 -0.81
CA ALA A 416 -14.27 9.08 -0.29
C ALA A 416 -14.92 9.91 -1.41
N ALA A 417 -14.16 10.28 -2.46
CA ALA A 417 -14.71 10.93 -3.63
C ALA A 417 -15.70 10.02 -4.37
N LEU A 418 -15.36 8.70 -4.52
CA LEU A 418 -16.26 7.70 -5.07
C LEU A 418 -17.57 7.64 -4.28
N ALA A 419 -17.50 7.55 -2.94
CA ALA A 419 -18.69 7.51 -2.09
C ALA A 419 -19.55 8.78 -2.20
N ALA A 420 -18.93 9.94 -2.42
CA ALA A 420 -19.65 11.20 -2.64
C ALA A 420 -20.30 11.30 -4.04
N MET A 421 -19.75 10.59 -5.03
CA MET A 421 -20.23 10.61 -6.42
C MET A 421 -21.23 9.50 -6.72
N LEU A 422 -21.23 8.42 -5.93
CA LEU A 422 -22.06 7.24 -6.18
C LEU A 422 -23.20 7.21 -5.14
N PRO A 423 -24.45 7.56 -5.51
CA PRO A 423 -25.60 7.51 -4.59
C PRO A 423 -26.01 6.07 -4.28
N ASP A 424 -26.80 5.85 -3.20
CA ASP A 424 -27.31 4.53 -2.79
C ASP A 424 -28.09 3.81 -3.89
N ARG A 425 -28.76 4.57 -4.75
CA ARG A 425 -29.44 4.08 -5.96
C ARG A 425 -28.72 4.60 -7.20
N ALA A 426 -27.49 4.12 -7.37
CA ALA A 426 -26.67 4.50 -8.51
C ALA A 426 -27.33 4.05 -9.82
N VAL A 427 -27.32 4.94 -10.81
CA VAL A 427 -27.68 4.61 -12.19
C VAL A 427 -26.41 4.48 -13.04
N HIS A 428 -26.53 3.87 -14.20
CA HIS A 428 -25.39 3.59 -15.08
C HIS A 428 -24.45 4.79 -15.30
N GLY A 429 -25.01 6.00 -15.44
CA GLY A 429 -24.25 7.23 -15.61
C GLY A 429 -23.35 7.59 -14.42
N ASP A 430 -23.74 7.23 -13.21
CA ASP A 430 -22.96 7.52 -12.00
C ASP A 430 -21.66 6.71 -11.98
N TYR A 431 -21.72 5.43 -12.39
CA TYR A 431 -20.53 4.61 -12.54
C TYR A 431 -19.58 5.16 -13.60
N THR A 432 -20.11 5.65 -14.71
CA THR A 432 -19.33 6.28 -15.79
C THR A 432 -18.61 7.54 -15.29
N ALA A 433 -19.28 8.38 -14.49
CA ALA A 433 -18.68 9.58 -13.89
C ALA A 433 -17.51 9.24 -12.96
N VAL A 434 -17.61 8.16 -12.17
CA VAL A 434 -16.52 7.71 -11.31
C VAL A 434 -15.36 7.12 -12.13
N TYR A 435 -15.63 6.39 -13.23
CA TYR A 435 -14.55 5.95 -14.14
C TYR A 435 -13.83 7.14 -14.77
N LEU A 436 -14.54 8.20 -15.13
CA LEU A 436 -13.93 9.46 -15.61
C LEU A 436 -13.02 10.08 -14.53
N PHE A 437 -13.47 10.15 -13.29
CA PHE A 437 -12.67 10.62 -12.17
C PHE A 437 -11.38 9.79 -12.01
N CYS A 438 -11.47 8.46 -12.04
CA CYS A 438 -10.30 7.57 -12.00
C CYS A 438 -9.34 7.83 -13.18
N THR A 439 -9.90 8.07 -14.36
CA THR A 439 -9.13 8.36 -15.59
C THR A 439 -8.36 9.67 -15.47
N LEU A 440 -9.00 10.72 -14.95
CA LEU A 440 -8.35 12.02 -14.73
C LEU A 440 -7.24 11.93 -13.67
N ALA A 441 -7.47 11.19 -12.59
CA ALA A 441 -6.45 10.93 -11.58
C ALA A 441 -5.25 10.15 -12.15
N ALA A 442 -5.51 9.13 -12.98
CA ALA A 442 -4.45 8.39 -13.69
C ALA A 442 -3.69 9.28 -14.68
N ALA A 443 -4.38 10.17 -15.41
CA ALA A 443 -3.76 11.14 -16.31
C ALA A 443 -2.83 12.09 -15.54
N GLY A 444 -3.27 12.60 -14.39
CA GLY A 444 -2.45 13.42 -13.50
C GLY A 444 -1.20 12.69 -13.02
N ALA A 445 -1.31 11.40 -12.65
CA ALA A 445 -0.17 10.56 -12.29
C ALA A 445 0.80 10.40 -13.48
N GLY A 446 0.29 10.22 -14.68
CA GLY A 446 1.06 10.14 -15.92
C GLY A 446 1.80 11.43 -16.24
N LEU A 447 1.15 12.58 -16.07
CA LEU A 447 1.77 13.90 -16.23
C LEU A 447 2.92 14.10 -15.23
N ALA A 448 2.70 13.80 -13.94
CA ALA A 448 3.78 13.84 -12.95
C ALA A 448 4.92 12.88 -13.34
N GLY A 449 4.57 11.68 -13.85
CA GLY A 449 5.51 10.69 -14.36
C GLY A 449 6.35 11.17 -15.55
N ALA A 450 5.76 11.94 -16.45
CA ALA A 450 6.42 12.46 -17.65
C ALA A 450 7.57 13.44 -17.32
N PHE A 451 7.52 14.08 -16.15
CA PHE A 451 8.55 15.00 -15.67
C PHE A 451 9.55 14.35 -14.70
N LEU A 452 9.42 13.03 -14.45
CA LEU A 452 10.36 12.32 -13.59
C LEU A 452 11.78 12.34 -14.18
N THR A 453 12.71 12.88 -13.40
CA THR A 453 14.14 12.82 -13.68
C THR A 453 14.82 12.14 -12.50
N VAL A 454 15.08 10.86 -12.61
CA VAL A 454 15.92 10.13 -11.64
C VAL A 454 17.30 10.02 -12.26
N ARG A 455 18.25 10.82 -11.78
CA ARG A 455 19.66 10.62 -12.10
C ARG A 455 20.18 9.47 -11.24
N PRO A 456 20.84 8.45 -11.82
CA PRO A 456 21.60 7.52 -11.01
C PRO A 456 22.56 8.31 -10.14
N SER A 457 22.58 8.09 -8.83
CA SER A 457 23.59 8.67 -7.96
C SER A 457 24.95 8.14 -8.41
N THR A 458 25.68 8.94 -9.13
CA THR A 458 27.12 8.74 -9.35
C THR A 458 27.81 9.05 -8.04
N SER A 459 28.17 8.03 -7.30
CA SER A 459 29.15 8.06 -6.21
C SER A 459 29.99 6.84 -6.28
#